data_9e39c82f81224ef1fd64a8efa48fa275
#
_entry.id   9e39c82f81224ef1fd64a8efa48fa275
#
_cell.length_a   1.000
_cell.length_b   1.000
_cell.length_c   1.000
_cell.angle_alpha   90.00
_cell.angle_beta   90.00
_cell.angle_gamma   90.00
#
_symmetry.space_group_name_H-M   'P 1'
#
loop_
_entity.id
_entity.type
_entity.pdbx_description
1 polymer ?
#
loop_
_entity_poly.entity_id
_entity_poly.type
_entity_poly.pdbx_seq_one_letter_code
_entity_poly.pdbx_strand_id
1 'polypeptide(L)'
;GFNSFIDVLMMKMYTFVDENGTREEHPIPESEMEKATALNQELAEAAAVYDDALMELYFEKGSLTQDDIRAGLKLGVSKRDVMPIFCTSGKRDIGTKRLMEFIINVAPGPLKAPAFLSTEGEELIANEEEPVVAFVFKSQIEQHIGEITYFRVVRGKVTEGMELVNSRTGNKEKLSQLFAVAGKNRVKVTELSAGDIGCTVKLKGTRTNDTLSAPSAPVTCEPIVFPEPRY
;
A
#
# COMPACT_ATOMS: atom_id res chain seq x y z
N GLY A 1 -17.08 -5.93 24.46
CA GLY A 1 -16.63 -5.47 23.16
C GLY A 1 -17.80 -5.39 22.19
N PHE A 2 -17.65 -4.66 21.10
CA PHE A 2 -18.68 -4.58 20.08
C PHE A 2 -18.73 -5.87 19.25
N ASN A 3 -19.91 -6.19 18.74
CA ASN A 3 -20.14 -7.32 17.82
C ASN A 3 -20.90 -6.90 16.55
N SER A 4 -21.22 -5.63 16.41
CA SER A 4 -21.97 -5.09 15.27
C SER A 4 -21.42 -3.73 14.88
N PHE A 5 -21.51 -3.39 13.61
CA PHE A 5 -21.25 -2.04 13.10
C PHE A 5 -22.15 -1.71 11.90
N ILE A 6 -22.33 -0.43 11.65
CA ILE A 6 -23.00 0.08 10.46
C ILE A 6 -21.92 0.49 9.45
N ASP A 7 -22.04 -0.04 8.23
CA ASP A 7 -21.23 0.36 7.09
C ASP A 7 -21.95 1.47 6.35
N VAL A 8 -21.45 2.68 6.50
CA VAL A 8 -22.10 3.87 5.91
C VAL A 8 -21.92 3.97 4.39
N LEU A 9 -20.92 3.29 3.81
CA LEU A 9 -20.79 3.20 2.36
C LEU A 9 -21.83 2.24 1.78
N MET A 10 -22.01 1.08 2.41
CA MET A 10 -22.95 0.05 1.97
C MET A 10 -24.39 0.30 2.46
N MET A 11 -24.59 1.20 3.42
CA MET A 11 -25.85 1.45 4.11
C MET A 11 -26.48 0.15 4.65
N LYS A 12 -25.66 -0.63 5.37
CA LYS A 12 -26.05 -1.91 5.99
C LYS A 12 -25.45 -2.06 7.38
N MET A 13 -26.15 -2.81 8.23
CA MET A 13 -25.59 -3.25 9.50
C MET A 13 -25.07 -4.67 9.40
N TYR A 14 -23.89 -4.92 9.96
CA TYR A 14 -23.29 -6.24 10.08
C TYR A 14 -23.19 -6.64 11.54
N THR A 15 -23.69 -7.84 11.87
CA THR A 15 -23.54 -8.46 13.19
C THR A 15 -22.67 -9.71 13.08
N PHE A 16 -21.71 -9.83 13.99
CA PHE A 16 -20.79 -10.97 14.04
C PHE A 16 -21.25 -11.94 15.11
N VAL A 17 -21.54 -13.17 14.70
CA VAL A 17 -22.19 -14.19 15.54
C VAL A 17 -21.21 -15.14 16.22
N ASP A 18 -19.95 -15.17 15.76
CA ASP A 18 -18.88 -16.00 16.32
C ASP A 18 -17.51 -15.29 16.33
N GLU A 19 -16.47 -16.00 16.78
CA GLU A 19 -15.09 -15.51 16.83
C GLU A 19 -14.29 -15.80 15.53
N ASN A 20 -14.96 -16.34 14.49
CA ASN A 20 -14.35 -16.66 13.20
C ASN A 20 -14.76 -15.66 12.11
N GLY A 21 -15.35 -14.54 12.50
CA GLY A 21 -15.76 -13.49 11.57
C GLY A 21 -17.02 -13.81 10.77
N THR A 22 -17.79 -14.84 11.16
CA THR A 22 -19.11 -15.12 10.56
C THR A 22 -20.05 -13.97 10.83
N ARG A 23 -20.59 -13.39 9.74
CA ARG A 23 -21.43 -12.19 9.82
C ARG A 23 -22.80 -12.42 9.22
N GLU A 24 -23.76 -11.74 9.79
CA GLU A 24 -25.12 -11.57 9.27
C GLU A 24 -25.31 -10.12 8.82
N GLU A 25 -26.01 -9.93 7.71
CA GLU A 25 -26.38 -8.62 7.19
C GLU A 25 -27.81 -8.27 7.62
N HIS A 26 -27.99 -7.06 8.13
CA HIS A 26 -29.28 -6.55 8.58
C HIS A 26 -29.52 -5.16 7.98
N PRO A 27 -30.80 -4.75 7.84
CA PRO A 27 -31.12 -3.35 7.62
C PRO A 27 -30.66 -2.52 8.83
N ILE A 28 -30.32 -1.26 8.57
CA ILE A 28 -29.96 -0.32 9.64
C ILE A 28 -31.20 -0.11 10.53
N PRO A 29 -31.08 -0.19 11.88
CA PRO A 29 -32.14 0.10 12.79
C PRO A 29 -32.69 1.52 12.58
N GLU A 30 -33.99 1.71 12.75
CA GLU A 30 -34.66 3.00 12.53
C GLU A 30 -34.06 4.12 13.40
N SER A 31 -33.64 3.78 14.64
CA SER A 31 -32.98 4.72 15.55
C SER A 31 -31.61 5.22 15.08
N GLU A 32 -30.96 4.50 14.17
CA GLU A 32 -29.62 4.83 13.64
C GLU A 32 -29.69 5.32 12.19
N MET A 33 -30.82 5.23 11.52
CA MET A 33 -30.98 5.51 10.10
C MET A 33 -30.63 6.97 9.76
N GLU A 34 -31.14 7.92 10.53
CA GLU A 34 -30.88 9.34 10.33
C GLU A 34 -29.39 9.66 10.36
N LYS A 35 -28.71 9.16 11.40
CA LYS A 35 -27.24 9.33 11.54
C LYS A 35 -26.46 8.65 10.43
N ALA A 36 -26.85 7.43 10.06
CA ALA A 36 -26.19 6.70 8.97
C ALA A 36 -26.36 7.42 7.63
N THR A 37 -27.54 7.97 7.36
CA THR A 37 -27.82 8.74 6.15
C THR A 37 -27.00 10.03 6.10
N ALA A 38 -26.91 10.78 7.20
CA ALA A 38 -26.08 11.98 7.28
C ALA A 38 -24.60 11.66 7.01
N LEU A 39 -24.06 10.59 7.62
CA LEU A 39 -22.70 10.16 7.40
C LEU A 39 -22.43 9.65 5.97
N ASN A 40 -23.41 9.01 5.33
CA ASN A 40 -23.32 8.61 3.93
C ASN A 40 -23.28 9.83 3.00
N GLN A 41 -24.07 10.87 3.28
CA GLN A 41 -24.02 12.12 2.54
C GLN A 41 -22.67 12.83 2.70
N GLU A 42 -22.15 12.94 3.92
CA GLU A 42 -20.80 13.49 4.15
C GLU A 42 -19.73 12.71 3.38
N LEU A 43 -19.85 11.38 3.34
CA LEU A 43 -18.94 10.52 2.58
C LEU A 43 -19.04 10.75 1.07
N ALA A 44 -20.25 10.94 0.55
CA ALA A 44 -20.50 11.25 -0.86
C ALA A 44 -19.95 12.63 -1.24
N GLU A 45 -20.16 13.64 -0.41
CA GLU A 45 -19.58 14.97 -0.59
C GLU A 45 -18.05 14.92 -0.59
N ALA A 46 -17.46 14.25 0.39
CA ALA A 46 -16.01 14.08 0.47
C ALA A 46 -15.43 13.35 -0.75
N ALA A 47 -16.16 12.40 -1.33
CA ALA A 47 -15.74 11.69 -2.53
C ALA A 47 -15.89 12.55 -3.78
N ALA A 48 -16.94 13.34 -3.90
CA ALA A 48 -17.24 14.16 -5.07
C ALA A 48 -16.19 15.25 -5.34
N VAL A 49 -15.54 15.79 -4.31
CA VAL A 49 -14.54 16.88 -4.40
C VAL A 49 -13.34 16.54 -5.30
N TYR A 50 -13.06 15.27 -5.51
CA TYR A 50 -11.85 14.81 -6.21
C TYR A 50 -12.02 14.59 -7.72
N ASP A 51 -13.25 14.74 -8.24
CA ASP A 51 -13.56 14.53 -9.66
C ASP A 51 -14.72 15.44 -10.07
N ASP A 52 -14.52 16.27 -11.09
CA ASP A 52 -15.49 17.26 -11.54
C ASP A 52 -16.80 16.61 -12.02
N ALA A 53 -16.73 15.45 -12.67
CA ALA A 53 -17.91 14.72 -13.14
C ALA A 53 -18.72 14.14 -11.96
N LEU A 54 -18.04 13.67 -10.90
CA LEU A 54 -18.71 13.22 -9.67
C LEU A 54 -19.35 14.41 -8.94
N MET A 55 -18.71 15.56 -8.94
CA MET A 55 -19.26 16.77 -8.34
C MET A 55 -20.51 17.24 -9.06
N GLU A 56 -20.48 17.30 -10.41
CA GLU A 56 -21.67 17.62 -11.22
C GLU A 56 -22.81 16.64 -10.97
N LEU A 57 -22.50 15.33 -10.96
CA LEU A 57 -23.47 14.27 -10.68
C LEU A 57 -24.11 14.41 -9.29
N TYR A 58 -23.29 14.74 -8.28
CA TYR A 58 -23.78 14.97 -6.94
C TYR A 58 -24.71 16.18 -6.86
N PHE A 59 -24.37 17.30 -7.50
CA PHE A 59 -25.25 18.48 -7.54
C PHE A 59 -26.55 18.23 -8.30
N GLU A 60 -26.51 17.43 -9.36
CA GLU A 60 -27.69 17.11 -10.17
C GLU A 60 -28.66 16.18 -9.43
N LYS A 61 -28.14 15.13 -8.78
CA LYS A 61 -28.93 14.05 -8.17
C LYS A 61 -29.09 14.13 -6.66
N GLY A 62 -28.27 14.93 -5.97
CA GLY A 62 -28.24 15.01 -4.51
C GLY A 62 -27.64 13.77 -3.83
N SER A 63 -27.13 12.82 -4.61
CA SER A 63 -26.53 11.57 -4.08
C SER A 63 -25.61 10.93 -5.12
N LEU A 64 -24.69 10.09 -4.64
CA LEU A 64 -23.79 9.27 -5.47
C LEU A 64 -24.09 7.78 -5.24
N THR A 65 -23.82 6.95 -6.26
CA THR A 65 -23.86 5.50 -6.08
C THR A 65 -22.64 5.03 -5.27
N GLN A 66 -22.68 3.81 -4.74
CA GLN A 66 -21.54 3.23 -4.01
C GLN A 66 -20.27 3.17 -4.85
N ASP A 67 -20.40 2.93 -6.14
CA ASP A 67 -19.25 2.86 -7.05
C ASP A 67 -18.68 4.25 -7.35
N ASP A 68 -19.53 5.28 -7.46
CA ASP A 68 -19.11 6.67 -7.59
C ASP A 68 -18.34 7.12 -6.34
N ILE A 69 -18.90 6.82 -5.15
CA ILE A 69 -18.21 7.14 -3.88
C ILE A 69 -16.85 6.43 -3.80
N ARG A 70 -16.76 5.14 -4.19
CA ARG A 70 -15.48 4.42 -4.22
C ARG A 70 -14.49 5.05 -5.18
N ALA A 71 -14.94 5.48 -6.36
CA ALA A 71 -14.09 6.13 -7.36
C ALA A 71 -13.51 7.44 -6.80
N GLY A 72 -14.34 8.30 -6.21
CA GLY A 72 -13.89 9.54 -5.58
C GLY A 72 -12.97 9.31 -4.39
N LEU A 73 -13.32 8.38 -3.49
CA LEU A 73 -12.47 8.01 -2.36
C LEU A 73 -11.10 7.50 -2.80
N LYS A 74 -11.03 6.74 -3.89
CA LYS A 74 -9.76 6.26 -4.46
C LYS A 74 -8.83 7.41 -4.83
N LEU A 75 -9.36 8.47 -5.41
CA LEU A 75 -8.61 9.69 -5.73
C LEU A 75 -8.17 10.42 -4.47
N GLY A 76 -9.09 10.64 -3.51
CA GLY A 76 -8.78 11.31 -2.25
C GLY A 76 -7.74 10.58 -1.39
N VAL A 77 -7.85 9.25 -1.30
CA VAL A 77 -6.86 8.41 -0.59
C VAL A 77 -5.51 8.45 -1.31
N SER A 78 -5.50 8.42 -2.64
CA SER A 78 -4.26 8.53 -3.43
C SER A 78 -3.54 9.85 -3.22
N LYS A 79 -4.29 10.96 -3.09
CA LYS A 79 -3.75 12.30 -2.77
C LYS A 79 -3.39 12.47 -1.29
N ARG A 80 -3.76 11.52 -0.42
CA ARG A 80 -3.60 11.56 1.06
C ARG A 80 -4.45 12.63 1.73
N ASP A 81 -5.51 13.09 1.10
CA ASP A 81 -6.44 14.09 1.63
C ASP A 81 -7.58 13.43 2.40
N VAL A 82 -7.87 12.15 2.11
CA VAL A 82 -8.86 11.33 2.81
C VAL A 82 -8.17 10.25 3.63
N MET A 83 -8.51 10.18 4.92
CA MET A 83 -8.06 9.14 5.85
C MET A 83 -9.23 8.29 6.30
N PRO A 84 -9.46 7.12 5.69
CA PRO A 84 -10.58 6.24 6.06
C PRO A 84 -10.37 5.63 7.44
N ILE A 85 -11.45 5.58 8.24
CA ILE A 85 -11.44 5.01 9.58
C ILE A 85 -12.32 3.76 9.60
N PHE A 86 -11.79 2.66 10.16
CA PHE A 86 -12.46 1.37 10.29
C PHE A 86 -12.51 0.89 11.73
N CYS A 87 -13.67 0.41 12.15
CA CYS A 87 -13.82 -0.30 13.43
C CYS A 87 -13.56 -1.80 13.22
N THR A 88 -12.46 -2.32 13.74
CA THR A 88 -12.08 -3.72 13.56
C THR A 88 -11.62 -4.37 14.86
N SER A 89 -11.72 -5.70 14.93
CA SER A 89 -11.11 -6.51 15.97
C SER A 89 -10.40 -7.70 15.34
N GLY A 90 -9.09 -7.63 15.20
CA GLY A 90 -8.29 -8.72 14.61
C GLY A 90 -8.37 -10.02 15.43
N LYS A 91 -8.50 -9.95 16.77
CA LYS A 91 -8.62 -11.14 17.64
C LYS A 91 -9.92 -11.91 17.39
N ARG A 92 -11.01 -11.22 17.05
CA ARG A 92 -12.34 -11.80 16.85
C ARG A 92 -12.77 -11.82 15.39
N ASP A 93 -11.87 -11.46 14.48
CA ASP A 93 -12.11 -11.29 13.04
C ASP A 93 -13.32 -10.40 12.68
N ILE A 94 -13.62 -9.41 13.53
CA ILE A 94 -14.71 -8.45 13.31
C ILE A 94 -14.22 -7.33 12.39
N GLY A 95 -14.91 -7.11 11.27
CA GLY A 95 -14.62 -6.02 10.33
C GLY A 95 -13.36 -6.19 9.46
N THR A 96 -12.54 -7.20 9.70
CA THR A 96 -11.28 -7.43 8.99
C THR A 96 -11.50 -7.62 7.49
N LYS A 97 -12.52 -8.39 7.10
CA LYS A 97 -12.87 -8.59 5.70
C LYS A 97 -13.25 -7.28 5.00
N ARG A 98 -13.99 -6.40 5.68
CA ARG A 98 -14.36 -5.08 5.12
C ARG A 98 -13.16 -4.18 4.92
N LEU A 99 -12.22 -4.20 5.86
CA LEU A 99 -10.95 -3.49 5.70
C LEU A 99 -10.16 -4.02 4.49
N MET A 100 -10.07 -5.34 4.33
CA MET A 100 -9.40 -5.94 3.17
C MET A 100 -10.09 -5.60 1.85
N GLU A 101 -11.43 -5.67 1.80
CA GLU A 101 -12.21 -5.26 0.63
C GLU A 101 -11.99 -3.78 0.28
N PHE A 102 -11.88 -2.91 1.27
CA PHE A 102 -11.58 -1.50 1.06
C PHE A 102 -10.17 -1.32 0.48
N ILE A 103 -9.18 -1.99 1.04
CA ILE A 103 -7.79 -1.94 0.53
C ILE A 103 -7.76 -2.37 -0.94
N ILE A 104 -8.43 -3.46 -1.29
CA ILE A 104 -8.46 -3.98 -2.67
C ILE A 104 -9.15 -3.01 -3.63
N ASN A 105 -10.27 -2.41 -3.21
CA ASN A 105 -11.13 -1.63 -4.10
C ASN A 105 -10.81 -0.14 -4.13
N VAL A 106 -10.24 0.43 -3.07
CA VAL A 106 -10.05 1.88 -2.90
C VAL A 106 -8.59 2.28 -2.76
N ALA A 107 -7.76 1.52 -2.03
CA ALA A 107 -6.36 1.89 -1.87
C ALA A 107 -5.63 1.93 -3.23
N PRO A 108 -4.74 2.91 -3.46
CA PRO A 108 -3.96 2.97 -4.70
C PRO A 108 -3.02 1.77 -4.78
N GLY A 109 -3.01 1.11 -5.94
CA GLY A 109 -2.02 0.06 -6.22
C GLY A 109 -0.61 0.64 -6.35
N PRO A 110 0.43 -0.18 -6.22
CA PRO A 110 1.83 0.28 -6.28
C PRO A 110 2.19 1.05 -7.54
N LEU A 111 1.60 0.68 -8.69
CA LEU A 111 1.82 1.36 -9.97
C LEU A 111 1.13 2.74 -10.09
N LYS A 112 0.23 3.06 -9.16
CA LYS A 112 -0.46 4.36 -9.06
C LYS A 112 -0.02 5.16 -7.82
N ALA A 113 0.95 4.65 -7.08
CA ALA A 113 1.54 5.37 -5.96
C ALA A 113 2.35 6.58 -6.47
N PRO A 114 2.53 7.63 -5.66
CA PRO A 114 3.44 8.73 -6.00
C PRO A 114 4.82 8.20 -6.40
N ALA A 115 5.42 8.85 -7.40
CA ALA A 115 6.76 8.51 -7.87
C ALA A 115 7.80 8.63 -6.74
N PHE A 116 8.82 7.78 -6.80
CA PHE A 116 10.04 8.04 -6.04
C PHE A 116 10.82 9.16 -6.71
N LEU A 117 11.51 9.96 -5.92
CA LEU A 117 12.42 10.97 -6.46
C LEU A 117 13.85 10.43 -6.47
N SER A 118 14.57 10.73 -7.54
CA SER A 118 16.03 10.58 -7.56
C SER A 118 16.70 11.79 -6.90
N THR A 119 17.96 11.65 -6.52
CA THR A 119 18.78 12.75 -5.99
C THR A 119 19.01 13.89 -7.01
N GLU A 120 18.71 13.65 -8.27
CA GLU A 120 18.78 14.62 -9.37
C GLU A 120 17.41 15.26 -9.67
N GLY A 121 16.36 14.88 -8.93
CA GLY A 121 15.00 15.37 -9.10
C GLY A 121 14.17 14.67 -10.19
N GLU A 122 14.67 13.55 -10.75
CA GLU A 122 13.90 12.72 -11.68
C GLU A 122 12.78 11.97 -10.94
N GLU A 123 11.58 11.97 -11.49
CA GLU A 123 10.48 11.13 -11.01
C GLU A 123 10.63 9.71 -11.51
N LEU A 124 10.83 8.77 -10.58
CA LEU A 124 10.93 7.34 -10.84
C LEU A 124 9.54 6.71 -10.71
N ILE A 125 8.79 6.72 -11.82
CA ILE A 125 7.45 6.14 -11.89
C ILE A 125 7.56 4.61 -11.96
N ALA A 126 6.68 3.91 -11.24
CA ALA A 126 6.63 2.46 -11.27
C ALA A 126 6.18 1.97 -12.66
N ASN A 127 7.09 1.33 -13.39
CA ASN A 127 6.89 0.76 -14.71
C ASN A 127 7.79 -0.48 -14.85
N GLU A 128 7.21 -1.61 -15.23
CA GLU A 128 7.92 -2.88 -15.35
C GLU A 128 8.86 -2.97 -16.55
N GLU A 129 8.64 -2.17 -17.59
CA GLU A 129 9.42 -2.17 -18.83
C GLU A 129 10.69 -1.30 -18.76
N GLU A 130 10.81 -0.49 -17.71
CA GLU A 130 11.93 0.40 -17.48
C GLU A 130 13.16 -0.33 -16.87
N PRO A 131 14.37 0.24 -16.99
CA PRO A 131 15.54 -0.27 -16.30
C PRO A 131 15.32 -0.38 -14.79
N VAL A 132 15.82 -1.47 -14.22
CA VAL A 132 15.60 -1.81 -12.80
C VAL A 132 16.17 -0.76 -11.86
N VAL A 133 15.35 -0.36 -10.90
CA VAL A 133 15.74 0.41 -9.72
C VAL A 133 15.12 -0.23 -8.49
N ALA A 134 15.93 -0.62 -7.54
CA ALA A 134 15.50 -1.18 -6.25
C ALA A 134 16.07 -0.33 -5.11
N PHE A 135 15.18 0.17 -4.25
CA PHE A 135 15.53 0.99 -3.09
C PHE A 135 15.59 0.16 -1.82
N VAL A 136 16.72 0.16 -1.15
CA VAL A 136 16.96 -0.58 0.09
C VAL A 136 16.48 0.24 1.28
N PHE A 137 15.37 -0.15 1.86
CA PHE A 137 14.79 0.57 2.99
C PHE A 137 15.12 -0.03 4.36
N LYS A 138 15.69 -1.27 4.39
CA LYS A 138 16.06 -1.94 5.64
C LYS A 138 17.14 -2.99 5.42
N SER A 139 18.14 -3.02 6.30
CA SER A 139 19.09 -4.12 6.46
C SER A 139 19.02 -4.62 7.89
N GLN A 140 19.10 -5.92 8.09
CA GLN A 140 19.19 -6.51 9.41
C GLN A 140 20.03 -7.79 9.40
N ILE A 141 20.66 -8.08 10.52
CA ILE A 141 21.40 -9.33 10.73
C ILE A 141 20.49 -10.31 11.46
N GLU A 142 20.28 -11.48 10.87
CA GLU A 142 19.56 -12.58 11.51
C GLU A 142 20.51 -13.72 11.86
N GLN A 143 20.28 -14.30 13.02
CA GLN A 143 21.05 -15.45 13.48
C GLN A 143 20.88 -16.63 12.50
N HIS A 144 21.97 -17.28 12.11
CA HIS A 144 22.05 -18.40 11.16
C HIS A 144 21.84 -18.07 9.67
N ILE A 145 21.37 -16.88 9.31
CA ILE A 145 21.15 -16.48 7.90
C ILE A 145 22.19 -15.44 7.47
N GLY A 146 22.60 -14.58 8.41
CA GLY A 146 23.48 -13.46 8.15
C GLY A 146 22.70 -12.19 7.80
N GLU A 147 23.29 -11.34 6.99
CA GLU A 147 22.69 -10.08 6.58
C GLU A 147 21.58 -10.31 5.55
N ILE A 148 20.40 -9.74 5.85
CA ILE A 148 19.22 -9.71 4.98
C ILE A 148 18.97 -8.28 4.58
N THR A 149 18.84 -8.05 3.29
CA THR A 149 18.58 -6.76 2.69
C THR A 149 17.16 -6.72 2.14
N TYR A 150 16.32 -5.86 2.70
CA TYR A 150 14.95 -5.62 2.26
C TYR A 150 14.93 -4.43 1.31
N PHE A 151 14.24 -4.59 0.19
CA PHE A 151 14.13 -3.55 -0.82
C PHE A 151 12.73 -3.49 -1.42
N ARG A 152 12.40 -2.34 -1.97
CA ARG A 152 11.26 -2.14 -2.84
C ARG A 152 11.74 -1.99 -4.27
N VAL A 153 11.12 -2.70 -5.19
CA VAL A 153 11.33 -2.46 -6.61
C VAL A 153 10.62 -1.18 -6.99
N VAL A 154 11.37 -0.14 -7.33
CA VAL A 154 10.84 1.17 -7.69
C VAL A 154 10.35 1.16 -9.13
N ARG A 155 11.17 0.64 -10.05
CA ARG A 155 10.81 0.38 -11.46
C ARG A 155 11.54 -0.83 -12.01
N GLY A 156 11.08 -1.35 -13.13
CA GLY A 156 11.62 -2.55 -13.76
C GLY A 156 11.20 -3.86 -13.08
N LYS A 157 11.91 -4.92 -13.40
CA LYS A 157 11.77 -6.26 -12.80
C LYS A 157 13.09 -6.76 -12.29
N VAL A 158 13.15 -7.13 -11.03
CA VAL A 158 14.31 -7.80 -10.41
C VAL A 158 14.14 -9.30 -10.56
N THR A 159 15.13 -9.98 -11.13
CA THR A 159 15.14 -11.43 -11.30
C THR A 159 16.24 -12.10 -10.49
N GLU A 160 16.03 -13.35 -10.10
CA GLU A 160 17.05 -14.15 -9.39
C GLU A 160 18.34 -14.23 -10.23
N GLY A 161 19.48 -13.99 -9.61
CA GLY A 161 20.78 -13.99 -10.26
C GLY A 161 21.17 -12.69 -10.96
N MET A 162 20.29 -11.69 -11.03
CA MET A 162 20.57 -10.39 -11.64
C MET A 162 21.71 -9.67 -10.91
N GLU A 163 22.54 -8.97 -11.69
CA GLU A 163 23.57 -8.05 -11.17
C GLU A 163 23.09 -6.62 -11.30
N LEU A 164 23.11 -5.90 -10.19
CA LEU A 164 22.80 -4.47 -10.11
C LEU A 164 24.00 -3.71 -9.56
N VAL A 165 24.08 -2.42 -9.82
CA VAL A 165 25.12 -1.54 -9.27
C VAL A 165 24.55 -0.82 -8.05
N ASN A 166 25.29 -0.88 -6.95
CA ASN A 166 25.01 -0.07 -5.78
C ASN A 166 25.52 1.35 -6.03
N SER A 167 24.61 2.32 -6.08
CA SER A 167 24.92 3.71 -6.45
C SER A 167 25.91 4.40 -5.49
N ARG A 168 25.91 4.03 -4.21
CA ARG A 168 26.82 4.60 -3.21
C ARG A 168 28.24 4.05 -3.34
N THR A 169 28.40 2.75 -3.57
CA THR A 169 29.73 2.10 -3.57
C THR A 169 30.32 1.94 -4.97
N GLY A 170 29.49 2.04 -6.02
CA GLY A 170 29.87 1.74 -7.40
C GLY A 170 30.08 0.24 -7.68
N ASN A 171 29.91 -0.62 -6.67
CA ASN A 171 30.15 -2.05 -6.80
C ASN A 171 28.93 -2.78 -7.38
N LYS A 172 29.21 -3.86 -8.11
CA LYS A 172 28.18 -4.78 -8.55
C LYS A 172 27.76 -5.70 -7.41
N GLU A 173 26.47 -5.81 -7.23
CA GLU A 173 25.82 -6.71 -6.27
C GLU A 173 24.98 -7.73 -7.03
N LYS A 174 25.17 -9.01 -6.72
CA LYS A 174 24.40 -10.10 -7.34
C LYS A 174 23.28 -10.55 -6.41
N LEU A 175 22.05 -10.45 -6.88
CA LEU A 175 20.85 -10.90 -6.17
C LEU A 175 20.66 -12.41 -6.36
N SER A 176 21.47 -13.20 -5.68
CA SER A 176 21.55 -14.66 -5.89
C SER A 176 20.27 -15.41 -5.51
N GLN A 177 19.50 -14.86 -4.61
CA GLN A 177 18.21 -15.40 -4.14
C GLN A 177 17.25 -14.25 -3.88
N LEU A 178 15.99 -14.44 -4.26
CA LEU A 178 14.91 -13.49 -4.01
C LEU A 178 13.83 -14.14 -3.15
N PHE A 179 13.27 -13.35 -2.24
CA PHE A 179 12.19 -13.78 -1.36
C PHE A 179 11.10 -12.72 -1.29
N ALA A 180 9.84 -13.13 -1.42
CA ALA A 180 8.69 -12.39 -0.95
C ALA A 180 8.54 -12.62 0.55
N VAL A 181 8.16 -11.57 1.30
CA VAL A 181 8.15 -11.58 2.76
C VAL A 181 6.74 -11.36 3.29
N ALA A 182 6.29 -12.26 4.16
CA ALA A 182 5.04 -12.13 4.91
C ALA A 182 5.31 -12.41 6.39
N GLY A 183 5.54 -11.36 7.16
CA GLY A 183 5.95 -11.46 8.56
C GLY A 183 7.28 -12.21 8.72
N LYS A 184 7.28 -13.34 9.41
CA LYS A 184 8.47 -14.19 9.58
C LYS A 184 8.69 -15.17 8.42
N ASN A 185 7.69 -15.34 7.56
CA ASN A 185 7.75 -16.29 6.46
C ASN A 185 8.40 -15.64 5.24
N ARG A 186 9.33 -16.36 4.62
CA ARG A 186 9.98 -15.99 3.36
C ARG A 186 9.69 -17.06 2.34
N VAL A 187 9.09 -16.66 1.24
CA VAL A 187 8.80 -17.55 0.11
C VAL A 187 9.77 -17.21 -1.00
N LYS A 188 10.55 -18.20 -1.44
CA LYS A 188 11.46 -18.01 -2.56
C LYS A 188 10.65 -17.69 -3.83
N VAL A 189 11.10 -16.66 -4.55
CA VAL A 189 10.51 -16.22 -5.82
C VAL A 189 11.60 -16.07 -6.86
N THR A 190 11.23 -16.14 -8.14
CA THR A 190 12.16 -15.97 -9.26
C THR A 190 12.24 -14.54 -9.74
N GLU A 191 11.20 -13.75 -9.49
CA GLU A 191 11.13 -12.34 -9.89
C GLU A 191 10.29 -11.50 -8.92
N LEU A 192 10.53 -10.20 -8.93
CA LEU A 192 9.79 -9.15 -8.23
C LEU A 192 9.60 -7.98 -9.21
N SER A 193 8.37 -7.52 -9.35
CA SER A 193 8.00 -6.44 -10.27
C SER A 193 7.96 -5.08 -9.59
N ALA A 194 7.92 -4.01 -10.39
CA ALA A 194 7.78 -2.64 -9.92
C ALA A 194 6.61 -2.50 -8.91
N GLY A 195 6.93 -1.98 -7.71
CA GLY A 195 6.01 -1.88 -6.59
C GLY A 195 6.12 -2.99 -5.55
N ASP A 196 6.69 -4.14 -5.89
CA ASP A 196 6.89 -5.24 -4.96
C ASP A 196 7.92 -4.93 -3.88
N ILE A 197 7.72 -5.55 -2.73
CA ILE A 197 8.68 -5.56 -1.62
C ILE A 197 9.21 -6.98 -1.47
N GLY A 198 10.52 -7.09 -1.48
CA GLY A 198 11.18 -8.36 -1.26
C GLY A 198 12.46 -8.24 -0.45
N CYS A 199 13.15 -9.35 -0.30
CA CYS A 199 14.47 -9.35 0.29
C CYS A 199 15.43 -10.29 -0.44
N THR A 200 16.71 -10.04 -0.22
CA THR A 200 17.82 -10.89 -0.66
C THR A 200 18.81 -11.05 0.48
N VAL A 201 19.75 -11.96 0.30
CA VAL A 201 20.79 -12.26 1.28
C VAL A 201 22.19 -12.17 0.64
N LYS A 202 23.21 -12.01 1.50
CA LYS A 202 24.62 -12.07 1.10
C LYS A 202 25.08 -10.97 0.12
N LEU A 203 24.49 -9.79 0.18
CA LEU A 203 25.08 -8.61 -0.45
C LEU A 203 26.34 -8.18 0.30
N LYS A 204 27.35 -7.64 -0.42
CA LYS A 204 28.68 -7.43 0.15
C LYS A 204 28.91 -6.06 0.76
N GLY A 205 28.08 -5.10 0.51
CA GLY A 205 28.30 -3.74 0.99
C GLY A 205 27.07 -2.85 0.91
N THR A 206 25.91 -3.45 0.70
CA THR A 206 24.61 -2.77 0.59
C THR A 206 23.99 -2.58 1.97
N ARG A 207 23.52 -1.38 2.25
CA ARG A 207 22.91 -1.00 3.52
C ARG A 207 21.63 -0.17 3.29
N THR A 208 20.90 0.09 4.36
CA THR A 208 19.72 0.96 4.34
C THR A 208 20.03 2.31 3.68
N ASN A 209 19.11 2.79 2.86
CA ASN A 209 19.21 3.97 1.98
C ASN A 209 20.08 3.78 0.71
N ASP A 210 20.61 2.60 0.45
CA ASP A 210 21.28 2.37 -0.83
C ASP A 210 20.25 2.14 -1.96
N THR A 211 20.64 2.54 -3.16
CA THR A 211 19.91 2.20 -4.39
C THR A 211 20.71 1.18 -5.19
N LEU A 212 20.03 0.15 -5.64
CA LEU A 212 20.55 -0.84 -6.58
C LEU A 212 19.90 -0.58 -7.94
N SER A 213 20.67 -0.24 -8.96
CA SER A 213 20.17 0.10 -10.29
C SER A 213 20.80 -0.73 -11.39
N ALA A 214 20.13 -0.80 -12.54
CA ALA A 214 20.68 -1.44 -13.72
C ALA A 214 22.00 -0.74 -14.14
N PRO A 215 23.06 -1.49 -14.50
CA PRO A 215 24.35 -0.89 -14.92
C PRO A 215 24.22 0.04 -16.14
N SER A 216 23.23 -0.19 -17.00
CA SER A 216 22.94 0.62 -18.20
C SER A 216 22.26 1.95 -17.92
N ALA A 217 21.62 2.09 -16.74
CA ALA A 217 20.88 3.28 -16.34
C ALA A 217 21.08 3.52 -14.83
N PRO A 218 22.27 3.96 -14.42
CA PRO A 218 22.56 4.21 -13.02
C PRO A 218 21.73 5.40 -12.50
N VAL A 219 21.05 5.20 -11.37
CA VAL A 219 20.26 6.22 -10.70
C VAL A 219 20.34 6.03 -9.19
N THR A 220 20.17 7.10 -8.44
CA THR A 220 20.15 7.09 -6.96
C THR A 220 18.85 7.68 -6.48
N CYS A 221 18.07 6.92 -5.71
CA CYS A 221 16.87 7.42 -5.05
C CYS A 221 17.22 8.37 -3.91
N GLU A 222 16.35 9.35 -3.63
CA GLU A 222 16.46 10.14 -2.43
C GLU A 222 16.43 9.27 -1.17
N PRO A 223 17.33 9.50 -0.21
CA PRO A 223 17.37 8.71 1.01
C PRO A 223 16.22 9.04 1.95
N ILE A 224 15.79 8.06 2.74
CA ILE A 224 14.86 8.29 3.84
C ILE A 224 15.60 9.09 4.92
N VAL A 225 15.02 10.22 5.33
CA VAL A 225 15.51 11.00 6.47
C VAL A 225 14.93 10.40 7.75
N PHE A 226 15.77 9.75 8.53
CA PHE A 226 15.36 9.21 9.82
C PHE A 226 15.41 10.31 10.90
N PRO A 227 14.47 10.32 11.86
CA PRO A 227 14.57 11.23 12.99
C PRO A 227 15.82 10.92 13.81
N GLU A 228 16.45 11.97 14.36
CA GLU A 228 17.60 11.78 15.24
C GLU A 228 17.19 11.02 16.51
N PRO A 229 18.02 10.06 16.95
CA PRO A 229 17.80 9.38 18.23
C PRO A 229 17.80 10.39 19.37
N ARG A 230 16.87 10.24 20.32
CA ARG A 230 16.76 11.16 21.46
C ARG A 230 17.55 10.70 22.70
N TYR A 231 18.39 9.69 22.56
CA TYR A 231 19.25 9.08 23.60
C TYR A 231 20.48 8.43 22.99
#